data_ff93f8a5ee438e660bd06eea01908129
#
_entry.id   ff93f8a5ee438e660bd06eea01908129
#
_cell.length_a   1.000
_cell.length_b   1.000
_cell.length_c   1.000
_cell.angle_alpha   90.00
_cell.angle_beta   90.00
_cell.angle_gamma   90.00
#
_symmetry.space_group_name_H-M   'P 1'
#
loop_
_entity.id
_entity.type
_entity.pdbx_description
1 polymer ?
#
loop_
_entity_poly.entity_id
_entity_poly.type
_entity_poly.pdbx_seq_one_letter_code
_entity_poly.pdbx_strand_id
1 'polypeptide(L)'
;LSKIPATAWLQEWLSRGKNKVVSWAEVYGRLAYCGFEVEFDDRHCGMQFIIARKTKTISDNPSPSFYVFIKLNRVSLYGNIVKINKIRSMYPYSEFLQKKIFEQNSLGNGGKFNVDPRITPQGKIFRKYWIDELPQLLDWLRGEIKLVGIRAMSQHFFSLYSQEYKDLYLKVKPGII
;
A
#
# COMPACT_ATOMS: atom_id res chain seq x y z
N LEU A 1 9.52 5.33 -13.32
CA LEU A 1 10.77 4.58 -13.59
C LEU A 1 11.73 4.61 -12.39
N SER A 2 11.84 5.74 -11.65
CA SER A 2 12.77 5.90 -10.50
C SER A 2 12.55 4.95 -9.32
N LYS A 3 11.49 4.15 -9.34
CA LYS A 3 11.10 3.26 -8.22
C LYS A 3 11.41 1.78 -8.48
N ILE A 4 11.95 1.45 -9.64
CA ILE A 4 12.48 0.12 -9.93
C ILE A 4 13.98 0.18 -9.70
N PRO A 5 14.58 -0.64 -8.82
CA PRO A 5 16.01 -0.57 -8.52
C PRO A 5 16.93 -0.61 -9.75
N ALA A 6 16.54 -1.39 -10.76
CA ALA A 6 17.31 -1.49 -12.01
C ALA A 6 17.25 -0.23 -12.89
N THR A 7 16.28 0.68 -12.67
CA THR A 7 16.14 1.92 -13.45
C THR A 7 16.54 3.16 -12.65
N ALA A 8 16.65 3.04 -11.33
CA ALA A 8 17.01 4.14 -10.45
C ALA A 8 18.42 4.68 -10.79
N TRP A 9 19.39 3.80 -10.96
CA TRP A 9 20.76 4.16 -11.33
C TRP A 9 20.83 4.82 -12.72
N LEU A 10 20.04 4.31 -13.70
CA LEU A 10 19.98 4.90 -15.04
C LEU A 10 19.39 6.31 -15.00
N GLN A 11 18.34 6.52 -14.21
CA GLN A 11 17.72 7.83 -14.02
C GLN A 11 18.66 8.77 -13.25
N GLU A 12 19.35 8.28 -12.23
CA GLU A 12 20.35 9.03 -11.47
C GLU A 12 21.54 9.41 -12.36
N TRP A 13 21.98 8.50 -13.21
CA TRP A 13 23.02 8.76 -14.21
C TRP A 13 22.57 9.78 -15.27
N LEU A 14 21.37 9.64 -15.85
CA LEU A 14 20.81 10.56 -16.85
C LEU A 14 20.54 11.95 -16.27
N SER A 15 20.09 12.05 -15.05
CA SER A 15 19.79 13.32 -14.38
C SER A 15 20.97 13.91 -13.60
N ARG A 16 22.12 13.23 -13.61
CA ARG A 16 23.30 13.58 -12.80
C ARG A 16 22.93 13.83 -11.32
N GLY A 17 22.00 13.05 -10.78
CA GLY A 17 21.53 13.15 -9.40
C GLY A 17 20.68 14.38 -9.08
N LYS A 18 20.40 15.27 -10.06
CA LYS A 18 19.74 16.54 -9.80
C LYS A 18 18.22 16.50 -9.78
N ASN A 19 17.60 15.50 -10.44
CA ASN A 19 16.13 15.43 -10.55
C ASN A 19 15.59 14.13 -9.97
N LYS A 20 15.10 14.18 -8.75
CA LYS A 20 14.28 13.10 -8.17
C LYS A 20 12.81 13.40 -8.42
N VAL A 21 12.21 12.74 -9.41
CA VAL A 21 10.77 12.83 -9.63
C VAL A 21 10.06 12.02 -8.55
N VAL A 22 9.41 12.71 -7.64
CA VAL A 22 8.61 12.12 -6.57
C VAL A 22 7.13 12.27 -6.94
N SER A 23 6.36 11.18 -6.84
CA SER A 23 4.91 11.27 -7.08
C SER A 23 4.24 12.06 -5.95
N TRP A 24 3.14 12.76 -6.28
CA TRP A 24 2.38 13.46 -5.25
C TRP A 24 1.89 12.53 -4.13
N ALA A 25 1.47 11.31 -4.46
CA ALA A 25 1.07 10.32 -3.47
C ALA A 25 2.20 9.96 -2.49
N GLU A 26 3.45 9.94 -2.96
CA GLU A 26 4.60 9.74 -2.09
C GLU A 26 4.90 10.97 -1.23
N VAL A 27 4.79 12.18 -1.79
CA VAL A 27 4.98 13.43 -1.02
C VAL A 27 3.96 13.51 0.12
N TYR A 28 2.67 13.30 -0.20
CA TYR A 28 1.63 13.28 0.82
C TYR A 28 1.82 12.18 1.86
N GLY A 29 2.21 10.99 1.43
CA GLY A 29 2.50 9.89 2.34
C GLY A 29 3.66 10.21 3.28
N ARG A 30 4.72 10.85 2.79
CA ARG A 30 5.86 11.30 3.62
C ARG A 30 5.44 12.39 4.61
N LEU A 31 4.64 13.36 4.17
CA LEU A 31 4.11 14.40 5.05
C LEU A 31 3.25 13.79 6.16
N ALA A 32 2.32 12.89 5.79
CA ALA A 32 1.49 12.19 6.75
C ALA A 32 2.30 11.34 7.74
N TYR A 33 3.35 10.65 7.26
CA TYR A 33 4.28 9.90 8.12
C TYR A 33 4.96 10.81 9.13
N CYS A 34 5.41 11.98 8.70
CA CYS A 34 6.05 12.97 9.57
C CYS A 34 5.06 13.74 10.48
N GLY A 35 3.77 13.43 10.41
CA GLY A 35 2.73 14.07 11.23
C GLY A 35 2.25 15.41 10.70
N PHE A 36 2.47 15.68 9.41
CA PHE A 36 1.95 16.87 8.74
C PHE A 36 0.59 16.59 8.09
N GLU A 37 -0.30 17.56 8.16
CA GLU A 37 -1.56 17.59 7.44
C GLU A 37 -1.49 18.66 6.35
N VAL A 38 -1.88 18.30 5.12
CA VAL A 38 -1.87 19.23 3.99
C VAL A 38 -3.12 20.06 4.04
N GLU A 39 -2.95 21.39 4.15
CA GLU A 39 -4.03 22.38 4.17
C GLU A 39 -4.31 22.94 2.77
N PHE A 40 -3.27 23.09 1.97
CA PHE A 40 -3.37 23.64 0.62
C PHE A 40 -2.45 22.91 -0.34
N ASP A 41 -2.94 22.63 -1.54
CA ASP A 41 -2.19 22.02 -2.65
C ASP A 41 -2.61 22.70 -3.95
N ASP A 42 -1.65 23.29 -4.62
CA ASP A 42 -1.86 23.89 -5.94
C ASP A 42 -0.80 23.41 -6.92
N ARG A 43 -1.20 23.30 -8.19
CA ARG A 43 -0.33 22.86 -9.28
C ARG A 43 -0.32 23.89 -10.38
N HIS A 44 0.82 24.54 -10.51
CA HIS A 44 1.01 25.56 -11.52
C HIS A 44 2.34 25.39 -12.26
N CYS A 45 2.33 25.52 -13.58
CA CYS A 45 3.54 25.44 -14.43
C CYS A 45 4.41 24.19 -14.19
N GLY A 46 3.82 23.02 -13.94
CA GLY A 46 4.56 21.77 -13.68
C GLY A 46 5.18 21.67 -12.27
N MET A 47 4.99 22.68 -11.44
CA MET A 47 5.38 22.68 -10.02
C MET A 47 4.17 22.42 -9.14
N GLN A 48 4.42 21.81 -7.98
CA GLN A 48 3.42 21.60 -6.94
C GLN A 48 3.79 22.41 -5.71
N PHE A 49 2.86 23.27 -5.27
CA PHE A 49 2.97 24.08 -4.05
C PHE A 49 2.11 23.43 -2.97
N ILE A 50 2.70 23.12 -1.83
CA ILE A 50 2.01 22.48 -0.72
C ILE A 50 2.24 23.28 0.55
N ILE A 51 1.14 23.64 1.22
CA ILE A 51 1.16 24.17 2.58
C ILE A 51 0.72 23.05 3.51
N ALA A 52 1.56 22.70 4.47
CA ALA A 52 1.28 21.65 5.42
C ALA A 52 1.57 22.09 6.85
N ARG A 53 0.64 21.78 7.75
CA ARG A 53 0.76 22.08 9.19
C ARG A 53 1.12 20.80 9.95
N LYS A 54 2.05 20.91 10.88
CA LYS A 54 2.37 19.80 11.78
C LYS A 54 1.28 19.68 12.85
N THR A 55 0.52 18.59 12.81
CA THR A 55 -0.62 18.36 13.71
C THR A 55 -0.43 17.19 14.65
N LYS A 56 0.47 16.26 14.30
CA LYS A 56 0.70 15.00 15.03
C LYS A 56 2.18 14.70 15.20
N THR A 57 2.48 13.79 16.09
CA THR A 57 3.81 13.16 16.19
C THR A 57 4.08 12.30 14.95
N ILE A 58 5.34 11.96 14.73
CA ILE A 58 5.75 11.02 13.69
C ILE A 58 5.02 9.69 13.94
N SER A 59 4.62 9.03 12.84
CA SER A 59 3.95 7.73 12.93
C SER A 59 4.78 6.69 13.68
N ASP A 60 4.12 5.87 14.49
CA ASP A 60 4.74 4.76 15.23
C ASP A 60 5.24 3.63 14.32
N ASN A 61 4.97 3.68 13.01
CA ASN A 61 5.55 2.72 12.07
C ASN A 61 7.03 3.04 11.85
N PRO A 62 7.97 2.29 12.47
CA PRO A 62 9.40 2.61 12.42
C PRO A 62 10.03 2.32 11.06
N SER A 63 9.35 1.60 10.19
CA SER A 63 9.89 1.12 8.92
C SER A 63 8.88 1.26 7.78
N PRO A 64 8.63 2.50 7.28
CA PRO A 64 7.87 2.66 6.06
C PRO A 64 8.58 1.93 4.93
N SER A 65 7.85 1.13 4.18
CA SER A 65 8.48 0.27 3.19
C SER A 65 8.81 0.99 1.90
N PHE A 66 10.05 0.82 1.44
CA PHE A 66 10.55 1.34 0.17
C PHE A 66 10.79 0.27 -0.89
N TYR A 67 10.97 -0.97 -0.46
CA TYR A 67 11.46 -2.05 -1.29
C TYR A 67 10.41 -2.52 -2.30
N VAL A 68 10.88 -3.19 -3.36
CA VAL A 68 10.03 -3.84 -4.36
C VAL A 68 9.20 -4.95 -3.72
N PHE A 69 9.83 -5.75 -2.85
CA PHE A 69 9.12 -6.76 -2.06
C PHE A 69 8.67 -6.16 -0.73
N ILE A 70 7.42 -6.34 -0.42
CA ILE A 70 6.80 -5.85 0.81
C ILE A 70 6.16 -7.01 1.57
N LYS A 71 6.13 -6.87 2.89
CA LYS A 71 5.41 -7.79 3.79
C LYS A 71 4.21 -7.07 4.37
N LEU A 72 3.05 -7.68 4.23
CA LEU A 72 1.79 -7.12 4.71
C LEU A 72 1.25 -7.96 5.86
N ASN A 73 0.99 -7.34 6.99
CA ASN A 73 0.32 -7.99 8.11
C ASN A 73 -1.14 -8.27 7.75
N ARG A 74 -1.57 -9.52 7.90
CA ARG A 74 -2.93 -9.98 7.60
C ARG A 74 -3.47 -10.83 8.74
N VAL A 75 -4.77 -10.72 8.96
CA VAL A 75 -5.47 -11.58 9.92
C VAL A 75 -5.53 -13.00 9.36
N SER A 76 -5.30 -13.98 10.21
CA SER A 76 -5.26 -15.40 9.87
C SER A 76 -6.06 -16.20 10.91
N LEU A 77 -5.94 -17.52 10.83
CA LEU A 77 -6.55 -18.49 11.72
C LEU A 77 -6.39 -18.08 13.20
N TYR A 78 -7.47 -18.16 13.96
CA TYR A 78 -7.56 -17.80 15.39
C TYR A 78 -7.18 -16.36 15.72
N GLY A 79 -7.20 -15.44 14.74
CA GLY A 79 -6.82 -14.03 14.94
C GLY A 79 -5.31 -13.78 14.91
N ASN A 80 -4.51 -14.77 14.62
CA ASN A 80 -3.08 -14.63 14.46
C ASN A 80 -2.77 -13.70 13.27
N ILE A 81 -1.61 -13.05 13.33
CA ILE A 81 -1.13 -12.21 12.24
C ILE A 81 -0.11 -12.97 11.40
N VAL A 82 -0.43 -13.15 10.14
CA VAL A 82 0.47 -13.70 9.13
C VAL A 82 1.09 -12.57 8.30
N LYS A 83 2.35 -12.68 7.94
CA LYS A 83 3.05 -11.74 7.06
C LYS A 83 3.05 -12.27 5.64
N ILE A 84 2.31 -11.62 4.76
CA ILE A 84 2.18 -12.01 3.36
C ILE A 84 3.14 -11.23 2.50
N ASN A 85 3.89 -11.94 1.66
CA ASN A 85 4.82 -11.35 0.72
C ASN A 85 4.09 -10.87 -0.55
N LYS A 86 4.42 -9.65 -1.01
CA LYS A 86 3.89 -9.09 -2.25
C LYS A 86 4.95 -8.28 -2.98
N ILE A 87 4.77 -8.13 -4.30
CA ILE A 87 5.45 -7.09 -5.07
C ILE A 87 4.72 -5.78 -4.88
N ARG A 88 5.45 -4.69 -4.65
CA ARG A 88 4.88 -3.36 -4.49
C ARG A 88 4.21 -2.91 -5.77
N SER A 89 2.94 -2.59 -5.67
CA SER A 89 2.13 -2.01 -6.75
C SER A 89 1.70 -0.56 -6.48
N MET A 90 2.04 -0.03 -5.31
CA MET A 90 1.74 1.34 -4.88
C MET A 90 3.01 2.15 -4.64
N TYR A 91 2.88 3.48 -4.67
CA TYR A 91 3.97 4.38 -4.31
C TYR A 91 4.41 4.17 -2.85
N PRO A 92 5.71 4.41 -2.54
CA PRO A 92 6.19 4.40 -1.15
C PRO A 92 5.38 5.35 -0.26
N TYR A 93 5.27 5.04 1.02
CA TYR A 93 4.48 5.78 2.02
C TYR A 93 2.98 5.85 1.77
N SER A 94 2.45 5.18 0.74
CA SER A 94 1.01 5.20 0.43
C SER A 94 0.13 4.59 1.52
N GLU A 95 0.70 3.79 2.41
CA GLU A 95 0.03 3.23 3.58
C GLU A 95 -0.51 4.31 4.52
N PHE A 96 0.18 5.45 4.64
CA PHE A 96 -0.24 6.56 5.51
C PHE A 96 -1.40 7.38 4.93
N LEU A 97 -1.73 7.17 3.66
CA LEU A 97 -2.86 7.83 2.99
C LEU A 97 -4.15 7.00 3.06
N GLN A 98 -4.11 5.79 3.61
CA GLN A 98 -5.26 4.86 3.59
C GLN A 98 -6.52 5.50 4.18
N LYS A 99 -6.41 6.10 5.35
CA LYS A 99 -7.55 6.73 6.05
C LYS A 99 -8.11 7.91 5.26
N LYS A 100 -7.24 8.82 4.81
CA LYS A 100 -7.65 10.01 4.04
C LYS A 100 -8.36 9.65 2.74
N ILE A 101 -7.83 8.66 2.02
CA ILE A 101 -8.45 8.20 0.77
C ILE A 101 -9.78 7.49 1.03
N PHE A 102 -9.89 6.74 2.13
CA PHE A 102 -11.15 6.12 2.54
C PHE A 102 -12.23 7.16 2.85
N GLU A 103 -11.86 8.24 3.53
CA GLU A 103 -12.79 9.35 3.86
C GLU A 103 -13.22 10.16 2.63
N GLN A 104 -12.35 10.29 1.63
CA GLN A 104 -12.60 11.09 0.41
C GLN A 104 -13.32 10.31 -0.69
N ASN A 105 -13.16 8.99 -0.74
CA ASN A 105 -13.72 8.15 -1.78
C ASN A 105 -14.61 7.09 -1.14
N SER A 106 -15.92 7.16 -1.42
CA SER A 106 -16.79 6.04 -1.11
C SER A 106 -16.29 4.77 -1.79
N LEU A 107 -16.35 3.66 -1.08
CA LEU A 107 -16.00 2.36 -1.62
C LEU A 107 -16.97 2.01 -2.76
N GLY A 108 -16.43 1.70 -3.92
CA GLY A 108 -17.20 1.11 -5.02
C GLY A 108 -17.65 -0.33 -4.68
N ASN A 109 -18.47 -0.91 -5.54
CA ASN A 109 -18.91 -2.30 -5.41
C ASN A 109 -17.71 -3.24 -5.21
N GLY A 110 -17.74 -4.03 -4.14
CA GLY A 110 -16.66 -4.96 -3.78
C GLY A 110 -15.55 -4.37 -2.90
N GLY A 111 -15.77 -3.20 -2.27
CA GLY A 111 -14.83 -2.63 -1.30
C GLY A 111 -13.52 -2.10 -1.87
N LYS A 112 -13.46 -1.88 -3.20
CA LYS A 112 -12.31 -1.26 -3.87
C LYS A 112 -12.59 0.21 -4.18
N PHE A 113 -11.55 1.04 -4.15
CA PHE A 113 -11.66 2.41 -4.64
C PHE A 113 -11.83 2.42 -6.16
N ASN A 114 -12.75 3.23 -6.67
CA ASN A 114 -12.95 3.39 -8.12
C ASN A 114 -11.67 3.89 -8.81
N VAL A 115 -10.99 4.85 -8.20
CA VAL A 115 -9.68 5.33 -8.63
C VAL A 115 -8.78 5.43 -7.41
N ASP A 116 -7.75 4.61 -7.33
CA ASP A 116 -6.75 4.69 -6.25
C ASP A 116 -5.47 5.36 -6.77
N PRO A 117 -5.24 6.63 -6.42
CA PRO A 117 -4.11 7.40 -6.91
C PRO A 117 -2.76 6.92 -6.37
N ARG A 118 -2.77 6.03 -5.39
CA ARG A 118 -1.56 5.42 -4.82
C ARG A 118 -0.94 4.37 -5.72
N ILE A 119 -1.72 3.83 -6.67
CA ILE A 119 -1.27 2.75 -7.55
C ILE A 119 -0.35 3.31 -8.63
N THR A 120 0.84 2.73 -8.76
CA THR A 120 1.77 3.12 -9.82
C THR A 120 1.27 2.64 -11.19
N PRO A 121 1.68 3.25 -12.31
CA PRO A 121 1.35 2.76 -13.66
C PRO A 121 1.73 1.28 -13.84
N GLN A 122 2.92 0.88 -13.38
CA GLN A 122 3.38 -0.51 -13.39
C GLN A 122 2.54 -1.38 -12.44
N GLY A 123 2.14 -0.81 -11.30
CA GLY A 123 1.29 -1.48 -10.32
C GLY A 123 -0.09 -1.84 -10.87
N LYS A 124 -0.64 -1.03 -11.80
CA LYS A 124 -1.88 -1.37 -12.50
C LYS A 124 -1.73 -2.65 -13.32
N ILE A 125 -0.60 -2.79 -14.03
CA ILE A 125 -0.30 -3.98 -14.83
C ILE A 125 -0.11 -5.19 -13.89
N PHE A 126 0.68 -5.04 -12.83
CA PHE A 126 0.93 -6.11 -11.86
C PHE A 126 -0.36 -6.65 -11.26
N ARG A 127 -1.27 -5.75 -10.85
CA ARG A 127 -2.59 -6.12 -10.30
C ARG A 127 -3.51 -6.77 -11.32
N LYS A 128 -3.47 -6.30 -12.58
CA LYS A 128 -4.28 -6.88 -13.67
C LYS A 128 -3.91 -8.34 -13.92
N TYR A 129 -2.64 -8.67 -13.87
CA TYR A 129 -2.11 -10.01 -14.15
C TYR A 129 -1.70 -10.78 -12.90
N TRP A 130 -2.05 -10.30 -11.69
CA TRP A 130 -1.76 -10.94 -10.41
C TRP A 130 -0.27 -11.16 -10.11
N ILE A 131 0.60 -10.46 -10.85
CA ILE A 131 2.07 -10.53 -10.70
C ILE A 131 2.49 -10.08 -9.30
N ASP A 132 1.79 -9.10 -8.73
CA ASP A 132 2.06 -8.61 -7.38
C ASP A 132 1.81 -9.65 -6.29
N GLU A 133 1.05 -10.70 -6.58
CA GLU A 133 0.73 -11.77 -5.64
C GLU A 133 1.61 -13.02 -5.80
N LEU A 134 2.44 -13.11 -6.85
CA LEU A 134 3.33 -14.27 -7.06
C LEU A 134 4.21 -14.64 -5.85
N PRO A 135 4.76 -13.69 -5.06
CA PRO A 135 5.53 -14.06 -3.88
C PRO A 135 4.73 -14.82 -2.81
N GLN A 136 3.40 -14.76 -2.83
CA GLN A 136 2.55 -15.52 -1.91
C GLN A 136 2.63 -17.03 -2.14
N LEU A 137 3.10 -17.49 -3.30
CA LEU A 137 3.38 -18.90 -3.53
C LEU A 137 4.44 -19.44 -2.56
N LEU A 138 5.41 -18.60 -2.16
CA LEU A 138 6.36 -18.96 -1.10
C LEU A 138 5.70 -19.07 0.27
N ASP A 139 4.73 -18.20 0.56
CA ASP A 139 3.98 -18.24 1.82
C ASP A 139 3.08 -19.49 1.87
N TRP A 140 2.51 -19.89 0.74
CA TRP A 140 1.79 -21.15 0.59
C TRP A 140 2.70 -22.37 0.81
N LEU A 141 3.88 -22.42 0.16
CA LEU A 141 4.84 -23.50 0.34
C LEU A 141 5.32 -23.64 1.80
N ARG A 142 5.37 -22.53 2.55
CA ARG A 142 5.68 -22.53 3.99
C ARG A 142 4.47 -22.93 4.86
N GLY A 143 3.30 -23.14 4.27
CA GLY A 143 2.08 -23.46 5.00
C GLY A 143 1.47 -22.28 5.77
N GLU A 144 1.90 -21.05 5.53
CA GLU A 144 1.38 -19.85 6.18
C GLU A 144 -0.03 -19.50 5.71
N ILE A 145 -0.30 -19.74 4.41
CA ILE A 145 -1.60 -19.53 3.76
C ILE A 145 -1.98 -20.75 2.92
N LYS A 146 -3.25 -20.80 2.48
CA LYS A 146 -3.75 -21.82 1.52
C LYS A 146 -3.64 -21.32 0.09
N LEU A 147 -3.67 -22.23 -0.88
CA LEU A 147 -3.78 -21.87 -2.29
C LEU A 147 -5.17 -21.29 -2.57
N VAL A 148 -6.21 -22.00 -2.14
CA VAL A 148 -7.61 -21.60 -2.28
C VAL A 148 -8.22 -21.36 -0.91
N GLY A 149 -8.92 -20.21 -0.73
CA GLY A 149 -9.56 -19.87 0.53
C GLY A 149 -10.03 -18.43 0.60
N ILE A 150 -10.47 -18.01 1.78
CA ILE A 150 -10.88 -16.62 2.02
C ILE A 150 -9.66 -15.71 1.89
N ARG A 151 -9.79 -14.62 1.12
CA ARG A 151 -8.68 -13.68 0.91
C ARG A 151 -8.17 -13.08 2.22
N ALA A 152 -6.85 -13.04 2.36
CA ALA A 152 -6.18 -12.47 3.52
C ALA A 152 -6.46 -10.97 3.69
N MET A 153 -7.11 -10.58 4.77
CA MET A 153 -7.54 -9.20 5.04
C MET A 153 -6.62 -8.47 6.01
N SER A 154 -6.53 -7.13 5.84
CA SER A 154 -5.90 -6.28 6.84
C SER A 154 -6.79 -6.17 8.08
N GLN A 155 -6.19 -5.86 9.24
CA GLN A 155 -6.95 -5.64 10.48
C GLN A 155 -8.04 -4.58 10.31
N HIS A 156 -7.76 -3.50 9.57
CA HIS A 156 -8.74 -2.45 9.30
C HIS A 156 -9.95 -2.98 8.54
N PHE A 157 -9.76 -3.70 7.43
CA PHE A 157 -10.88 -4.28 6.69
C PHE A 157 -11.61 -5.35 7.50
N PHE A 158 -10.88 -6.18 8.23
CA PHE A 158 -11.46 -7.19 9.10
C PHE A 158 -12.37 -6.56 10.17
N SER A 159 -12.02 -5.40 10.73
CA SER A 159 -12.85 -4.72 11.74
C SER A 159 -14.20 -4.23 11.20
N LEU A 160 -14.32 -3.99 9.89
CA LEU A 160 -15.54 -3.49 9.24
C LEU A 160 -16.61 -4.57 9.00
N TYR A 161 -16.25 -5.86 9.10
CA TYR A 161 -17.19 -6.96 8.88
C TYR A 161 -18.05 -7.26 10.10
N SER A 162 -19.20 -7.93 9.88
CA SER A 162 -20.08 -8.40 10.95
C SER A 162 -19.37 -9.42 11.83
N GLN A 163 -19.85 -9.59 13.08
CA GLN A 163 -19.26 -10.55 14.02
C GLN A 163 -19.37 -11.98 13.49
N GLU A 164 -20.50 -12.34 12.92
CA GLU A 164 -20.72 -13.66 12.32
C GLU A 164 -19.68 -14.01 11.25
N TYR A 165 -19.38 -13.05 10.36
CA TYR A 165 -18.35 -13.22 9.35
C TYR A 165 -16.95 -13.36 9.96
N LYS A 166 -16.64 -12.56 10.99
CA LYS A 166 -15.36 -12.64 11.71
C LYS A 166 -15.16 -14.02 12.33
N ASP A 167 -16.20 -14.57 12.96
CA ASP A 167 -16.15 -15.88 13.61
C ASP A 167 -15.91 -17.01 12.61
N LEU A 168 -16.50 -16.91 11.41
CA LEU A 168 -16.25 -17.87 10.32
C LEU A 168 -14.82 -17.69 9.75
N TYR A 169 -14.39 -16.46 9.53
CA TYR A 169 -13.08 -16.15 8.98
C TYR A 169 -11.95 -16.69 9.86
N LEU A 170 -12.10 -16.57 11.18
CA LEU A 170 -11.09 -17.01 12.15
C LEU A 170 -10.93 -18.53 12.26
N LYS A 171 -11.84 -19.32 11.68
CA LYS A 171 -11.76 -20.78 11.69
C LYS A 171 -10.88 -21.36 10.59
N VAL A 172 -10.42 -20.53 9.65
CA VAL A 172 -9.65 -21.01 8.49
C VAL A 172 -8.41 -20.17 8.24
N LYS A 173 -7.37 -20.78 7.66
CA LYS A 173 -6.24 -20.02 7.11
C LYS A 173 -6.69 -19.27 5.86
N PRO A 174 -6.24 -18.03 5.63
CA PRO A 174 -6.53 -17.31 4.40
C PRO A 174 -5.89 -17.99 3.19
N GLY A 175 -6.45 -17.71 1.99
CA GLY A 175 -5.96 -18.19 0.71
C GLY A 175 -5.41 -17.09 -0.18
N ILE A 176 -4.74 -17.52 -1.26
CA ILE A 176 -4.29 -16.63 -2.34
C ILE A 176 -5.50 -16.28 -3.23
N ILE A 177 -6.29 -17.29 -3.58
CA ILE A 177 -7.44 -17.25 -4.48
C ILE A 177 -8.68 -17.70 -3.73
#